data_2a7ef559290c3dcdb398143b77a5c98d
#
_entry.id   2a7ef559290c3dcdb398143b77a5c98d
#
_cell.length_a   1.000
_cell.length_b   1.000
_cell.length_c   1.000
_cell.angle_alpha   90.00
_cell.angle_beta   90.00
_cell.angle_gamma   90.00
#
_symmetry.space_group_name_H-M   'P 1'
#
loop_
_entity.id
_entity.type
_entity.pdbx_description
1 polymer ?
#
loop_
_entity_poly.entity_id
_entity_poly.type
_entity_poly.pdbx_seq_one_letter_code
_entity_poly.pdbx_strand_id
1 'polypeptide(L)'
;MKGLLLIILLVLVSPFAEAEMREWKTADESKTLVAEYVSSRDGKVTIRRKRDRRTFTLDLTALSEKDQDYVRQREDSPAGNDPGEAGDADGEFAKLLTGDWERAEGHGLKYRIFGARKLRKGKGPGYPLVVYLHGRGGDVMTPEEPWGARAFTRDDNYRRRTCFVISPQNPDQQGWVGTKADGVVEIVKELLKKLPVDPDRIYLTGYSMGGYGTFQLLSQEPRMWAAAVPVAGGGNPGAVRDYRKVPIWVFHGAEDKVVPVGQSQAMVEALKEARSEVKYTEFAGAGHGVADRVYDDEKLHEWIFEQGR
;
A
#
# COMPACT_ATOMS: atom_id res chain seq x y z
N MET A 1 20.64 -54.50 -28.12
CA MET A 1 19.81 -54.09 -26.98
C MET A 1 20.02 -52.60 -26.78
N LYS A 2 19.07 -51.77 -27.22
CA LYS A 2 19.16 -50.31 -27.11
C LYS A 2 18.32 -49.89 -25.89
N GLY A 3 18.98 -49.45 -24.82
CA GLY A 3 18.34 -48.89 -23.63
C GLY A 3 17.82 -47.50 -23.92
N LEU A 4 16.53 -47.32 -23.80
CA LEU A 4 15.81 -46.04 -23.90
C LEU A 4 15.89 -45.31 -22.54
N LEU A 5 16.68 -44.27 -22.49
CA LEU A 5 16.79 -43.40 -21.28
C LEU A 5 15.58 -42.47 -21.25
N LEU A 6 14.64 -42.74 -20.37
CA LEU A 6 13.47 -41.90 -20.13
C LEU A 6 13.89 -40.69 -19.24
N ILE A 7 14.09 -39.54 -19.86
CA ILE A 7 14.30 -38.27 -19.11
C ILE A 7 12.94 -37.79 -18.61
N ILE A 8 12.70 -37.97 -17.31
CA ILE A 8 11.55 -37.37 -16.65
C ILE A 8 11.91 -35.90 -16.43
N LEU A 9 11.32 -35.04 -17.24
CA LEU A 9 11.37 -33.59 -17.07
C LEU A 9 10.48 -33.22 -15.86
N LEU A 10 11.10 -33.01 -14.69
CA LEU A 10 10.44 -32.51 -13.50
C LEU A 10 10.14 -31.03 -13.75
N VAL A 11 8.92 -30.73 -14.18
CA VAL A 11 8.42 -29.36 -14.19
C VAL A 11 8.25 -28.92 -12.74
N LEU A 12 9.22 -28.17 -12.24
CA LEU A 12 9.08 -27.42 -10.98
C LEU A 12 8.03 -26.33 -11.19
N VAL A 13 6.78 -26.68 -10.93
CA VAL A 13 5.71 -25.69 -10.74
C VAL A 13 6.05 -24.97 -9.46
N SER A 14 6.47 -23.72 -9.56
CA SER A 14 6.63 -22.80 -8.45
C SER A 14 5.27 -22.69 -7.73
N PRO A 15 5.15 -22.99 -6.43
CA PRO A 15 3.91 -22.77 -5.73
C PRO A 15 3.82 -21.30 -5.38
N PHE A 16 3.31 -20.48 -6.28
CA PHE A 16 2.57 -19.31 -5.83
C PHE A 16 1.37 -19.86 -5.07
N ALA A 17 1.38 -19.72 -3.74
CA ALA A 17 0.24 -20.09 -2.94
C ALA A 17 -0.91 -19.16 -3.37
N GLU A 18 -1.80 -19.68 -4.19
CA GLU A 18 -3.09 -19.04 -4.45
C GLU A 18 -3.72 -18.77 -3.08
N ALA A 19 -4.11 -17.51 -2.84
CA ALA A 19 -4.87 -17.16 -1.65
C ALA A 19 -6.07 -18.14 -1.55
N GLU A 20 -6.24 -18.75 -0.39
CA GLU A 20 -7.25 -19.80 -0.18
C GLU A 20 -8.64 -19.24 -0.43
N MET A 21 -9.12 -19.40 -1.66
CA MET A 21 -10.46 -19.04 -2.05
C MET A 21 -11.46 -20.02 -1.43
N ARG A 22 -12.45 -19.50 -0.72
CA ARG A 22 -13.52 -20.32 -0.14
C ARG A 22 -14.88 -19.75 -0.43
N GLU A 23 -15.90 -20.57 -0.29
CA GLU A 23 -17.29 -20.14 -0.30
C GLU A 23 -17.67 -19.64 1.10
N TRP A 24 -18.17 -18.42 1.14
CA TRP A 24 -18.74 -17.77 2.31
C TRP A 24 -20.25 -17.75 2.17
N LYS A 25 -20.96 -18.09 3.21
CA LYS A 25 -22.43 -18.14 3.22
C LYS A 25 -23.01 -17.15 4.22
N THR A 26 -24.17 -16.59 3.90
CA THR A 26 -24.97 -15.83 4.88
C THR A 26 -25.47 -16.73 6.01
N ALA A 27 -25.87 -16.14 7.16
CA ALA A 27 -26.35 -16.88 8.32
C ALA A 27 -27.55 -17.77 8.00
N ASP A 28 -28.40 -17.38 7.07
CA ASP A 28 -29.54 -18.17 6.55
C ASP A 28 -29.15 -19.10 5.40
N GLU A 29 -27.88 -19.19 5.07
CA GLU A 29 -27.30 -19.94 3.94
C GLU A 29 -27.92 -19.65 2.56
N SER A 30 -28.75 -18.62 2.44
CA SER A 30 -29.46 -18.27 1.20
C SER A 30 -28.56 -17.67 0.12
N LYS A 31 -27.41 -17.08 0.51
CA LYS A 31 -26.45 -16.46 -0.42
C LYS A 31 -25.05 -17.00 -0.19
N THR A 32 -24.34 -17.16 -1.31
CA THR A 32 -22.94 -17.63 -1.33
C THR A 32 -22.07 -16.65 -2.07
N LEU A 33 -20.86 -16.41 -1.56
CA LEU A 33 -19.85 -15.57 -2.18
C LEU A 33 -18.50 -16.29 -2.17
N VAL A 34 -17.85 -16.41 -3.32
CA VAL A 34 -16.48 -16.93 -3.41
C VAL A 34 -15.50 -15.78 -3.18
N ALA A 35 -14.79 -15.85 -2.06
CA ALA A 35 -13.87 -14.81 -1.62
C ALA A 35 -12.72 -15.42 -0.81
N GLU A 36 -11.61 -14.69 -0.71
CA GLU A 36 -10.53 -14.98 0.23
C GLU A 36 -10.78 -14.27 1.56
N TYR A 37 -10.32 -14.87 2.64
CA TYR A 37 -10.25 -14.21 3.95
C TYR A 37 -9.12 -13.18 3.93
N VAL A 38 -9.40 -11.96 4.37
CA VAL A 38 -8.40 -10.89 4.49
C VAL A 38 -8.03 -10.67 5.95
N SER A 39 -9.02 -10.41 6.80
CA SER A 39 -8.81 -10.15 8.23
C SER A 39 -10.13 -10.32 9.01
N SER A 40 -10.03 -10.41 10.34
CA SER A 40 -11.18 -10.27 11.22
C SER A 40 -10.82 -9.46 12.45
N ARG A 41 -11.81 -8.71 12.96
CA ARG A 41 -11.65 -7.89 14.14
C ARG A 41 -12.98 -7.37 14.66
N ASP A 42 -13.10 -7.25 15.98
CA ASP A 42 -14.25 -6.63 16.67
C ASP A 42 -15.60 -7.19 16.19
N GLY A 43 -15.66 -8.51 15.99
CA GLY A 43 -16.87 -9.19 15.51
C GLY A 43 -17.19 -8.95 14.04
N LYS A 44 -16.22 -8.43 13.26
CA LYS A 44 -16.33 -8.25 11.81
C LYS A 44 -15.28 -9.07 11.07
N VAL A 45 -15.61 -9.49 9.86
CA VAL A 45 -14.68 -10.15 8.94
C VAL A 45 -14.58 -9.38 7.64
N THR A 46 -13.37 -9.22 7.16
CA THR A 46 -13.08 -8.63 5.85
C THR A 46 -12.71 -9.75 4.88
N ILE A 47 -13.41 -9.80 3.76
CA ILE A 47 -13.21 -10.79 2.70
C ILE A 47 -13.02 -10.08 1.36
N ARG A 48 -12.24 -10.67 0.44
CA ARG A 48 -11.99 -10.14 -0.90
C ARG A 48 -12.59 -11.05 -1.95
N ARG A 49 -13.58 -10.53 -2.67
CA ARG A 49 -14.32 -11.31 -3.67
C ARG A 49 -13.45 -11.72 -4.87
N LYS A 50 -13.57 -12.98 -5.30
CA LYS A 50 -12.78 -13.53 -6.42
C LYS A 50 -13.02 -12.78 -7.74
N ARG A 51 -14.27 -12.44 -8.04
CA ARG A 51 -14.69 -11.96 -9.38
C ARG A 51 -14.09 -10.62 -9.77
N ASP A 52 -14.00 -9.68 -8.85
CA ASP A 52 -13.63 -8.28 -9.11
C ASP A 52 -12.63 -7.72 -8.08
N ARG A 53 -12.12 -8.59 -7.19
CA ARG A 53 -11.16 -8.28 -6.13
C ARG A 53 -11.65 -7.22 -5.14
N ARG A 54 -12.94 -6.90 -5.15
CA ARG A 54 -13.53 -5.97 -4.18
C ARG A 54 -13.53 -6.57 -2.79
N THR A 55 -13.20 -5.73 -1.82
CA THR A 55 -13.18 -6.06 -0.39
C THR A 55 -14.53 -5.71 0.24
N PHE A 56 -15.02 -6.58 1.13
CA PHE A 56 -16.26 -6.40 1.89
C PHE A 56 -15.96 -6.67 3.35
N THR A 57 -16.42 -5.77 4.22
CA THR A 57 -16.40 -5.99 5.66
C THR A 57 -17.83 -6.31 6.11
N LEU A 58 -18.01 -7.48 6.70
CA LEU A 58 -19.28 -8.03 7.12
C LEU A 58 -19.27 -8.24 8.63
N ASP A 59 -20.41 -8.09 9.27
CA ASP A 59 -20.57 -8.54 10.65
C ASP A 59 -20.45 -10.07 10.71
N LEU A 60 -19.66 -10.58 11.65
CA LEU A 60 -19.43 -12.02 11.78
C LEU A 60 -20.74 -12.79 11.94
N THR A 61 -21.68 -12.22 12.67
CA THR A 61 -23.03 -12.78 12.88
C THR A 61 -23.89 -12.86 11.61
N ALA A 62 -23.51 -12.13 10.55
CA ALA A 62 -24.19 -12.22 9.25
C ALA A 62 -23.77 -13.44 8.43
N LEU A 63 -22.77 -14.18 8.88
CA LEU A 63 -22.26 -15.38 8.22
C LEU A 63 -22.79 -16.67 8.84
N SER A 64 -22.74 -17.77 8.09
CA SER A 64 -23.07 -19.11 8.57
C SER A 64 -22.20 -19.50 9.78
N GLU A 65 -22.70 -20.35 10.66
CA GLU A 65 -21.94 -20.84 11.83
C GLU A 65 -20.59 -21.42 11.43
N LYS A 66 -20.55 -22.19 10.35
CA LYS A 66 -19.31 -22.75 9.79
C LYS A 66 -18.28 -21.66 9.39
N ASP A 67 -18.75 -20.54 8.87
CA ASP A 67 -17.90 -19.44 8.48
C ASP A 67 -17.47 -18.59 9.69
N GLN A 68 -18.36 -18.44 10.68
CA GLN A 68 -18.01 -17.85 11.97
C GLN A 68 -16.94 -18.67 12.69
N ASP A 69 -17.08 -20.00 12.75
CA ASP A 69 -16.08 -20.87 13.37
C ASP A 69 -14.73 -20.81 12.64
N TYR A 70 -14.74 -20.75 11.31
CA TYR A 70 -13.55 -20.58 10.52
C TYR A 70 -12.82 -19.26 10.87
N VAL A 71 -13.57 -18.17 11.09
CA VAL A 71 -13.02 -16.88 11.52
C VAL A 71 -12.51 -16.96 12.95
N ARG A 72 -13.31 -17.51 13.90
CA ARG A 72 -12.92 -17.66 15.31
C ARG A 72 -11.66 -18.50 15.47
N GLN A 73 -11.54 -19.62 14.77
CA GLN A 73 -10.32 -20.44 14.79
C GLN A 73 -9.07 -19.67 14.33
N ARG A 74 -9.24 -18.63 13.53
CA ARG A 74 -8.15 -17.72 13.13
C ARG A 74 -7.94 -16.58 14.12
N GLU A 75 -8.95 -16.19 14.87
CA GLU A 75 -8.86 -15.22 15.97
C GLU A 75 -8.26 -15.87 17.24
N ASP A 76 -8.69 -17.08 17.58
CA ASP A 76 -8.20 -17.87 18.71
C ASP A 76 -6.82 -18.51 18.48
N SER A 77 -6.37 -18.61 17.24
CA SER A 77 -4.98 -18.89 16.98
C SER A 77 -4.18 -17.72 17.57
N PRO A 78 -3.10 -17.96 18.34
CA PRO A 78 -2.26 -16.89 18.90
C PRO A 78 -1.59 -16.00 17.84
N ALA A 79 -2.09 -16.08 16.62
CA ALA A 79 -1.80 -15.30 15.44
C ALA A 79 -2.71 -14.07 15.25
N GLY A 80 -3.69 -13.81 16.11
CA GLY A 80 -4.42 -12.55 16.13
C GLY A 80 -3.46 -11.42 16.53
N ASN A 81 -3.01 -10.61 15.57
CA ASN A 81 -2.26 -9.36 15.73
C ASN A 81 -0.84 -9.42 16.31
N ASP A 82 -0.28 -10.57 16.66
CA ASP A 82 1.16 -10.66 16.92
C ASP A 82 1.86 -11.05 15.61
N PRO A 83 2.79 -10.24 15.08
CA PRO A 83 3.63 -10.66 13.96
C PRO A 83 4.47 -11.85 14.43
N GLY A 84 4.02 -13.07 14.10
CA GLY A 84 4.74 -14.29 14.39
C GLY A 84 6.19 -14.24 13.89
N GLU A 85 7.03 -15.20 14.33
CA GLU A 85 8.46 -15.21 14.04
C GLU A 85 8.77 -14.93 12.57
N ALA A 86 9.70 -14.00 12.35
CA ALA A 86 10.13 -13.55 11.04
C ALA A 86 10.51 -14.74 10.13
N GLY A 87 9.91 -14.82 8.98
CA GLY A 87 10.59 -15.44 7.85
C GLY A 87 11.83 -14.60 7.58
N ASP A 88 12.98 -15.26 7.47
CA ASP A 88 14.23 -14.53 7.29
C ASP A 88 14.08 -13.54 6.13
N ALA A 89 14.05 -12.24 6.46
CA ALA A 89 14.37 -11.23 5.49
C ALA A 89 15.82 -11.53 5.08
N ASP A 90 16.07 -11.74 3.79
CA ASP A 90 17.38 -12.14 3.34
C ASP A 90 18.43 -11.05 3.61
N GLY A 91 19.50 -11.41 4.30
CA GLY A 91 20.76 -10.67 4.31
C GLY A 91 20.67 -9.27 4.92
N GLU A 92 20.97 -8.25 4.13
CA GLU A 92 21.12 -6.86 4.59
C GLU A 92 19.82 -6.22 5.05
N PHE A 93 18.69 -6.56 4.44
CA PHE A 93 17.38 -5.99 4.80
C PHE A 93 16.87 -6.46 6.17
N ALA A 94 17.26 -7.66 6.63
CA ALA A 94 16.91 -8.10 7.98
C ALA A 94 17.45 -7.15 9.07
N LYS A 95 18.61 -6.53 8.82
CA LYS A 95 19.22 -5.54 9.74
C LYS A 95 18.45 -4.22 9.78
N LEU A 96 17.65 -3.93 8.75
CA LEU A 96 16.84 -2.72 8.67
C LEU A 96 15.45 -2.88 9.29
N LEU A 97 15.08 -4.10 9.72
CA LEU A 97 13.79 -4.37 10.36
C LEU A 97 13.93 -4.27 11.88
N THR A 98 14.21 -3.10 12.39
CA THR A 98 14.48 -2.86 13.82
C THR A 98 13.23 -2.47 14.62
N GLY A 99 12.15 -2.10 13.95
CA GLY A 99 10.98 -1.46 14.55
C GLY A 99 11.16 0.06 14.70
N ASP A 100 12.25 0.60 14.14
CA ASP A 100 12.57 2.02 14.07
C ASP A 100 12.86 2.45 12.62
N TRP A 101 13.01 3.74 12.40
CA TRP A 101 13.37 4.28 11.11
C TRP A 101 14.87 4.12 10.82
N GLU A 102 15.21 3.20 9.94
CA GLU A 102 16.57 2.94 9.51
C GLU A 102 16.94 3.71 8.23
N ARG A 103 18.23 3.90 8.01
CA ARG A 103 18.78 4.51 6.79
C ARG A 103 19.23 3.44 5.84
N ALA A 104 18.90 3.60 4.57
CA ALA A 104 19.33 2.74 3.48
C ALA A 104 19.71 3.57 2.26
N GLU A 105 20.39 2.92 1.33
CA GLU A 105 20.77 3.51 0.04
C GLU A 105 20.64 2.45 -1.05
N GLY A 106 20.10 2.82 -2.19
CA GLY A 106 19.95 1.94 -3.34
C GLY A 106 19.46 2.71 -4.56
N HIS A 107 19.82 2.24 -5.74
CA HIS A 107 19.35 2.78 -7.02
C HIS A 107 19.56 4.30 -7.16
N GLY A 108 20.70 4.81 -6.63
CA GLY A 108 21.07 6.21 -6.69
C GLY A 108 20.33 7.14 -5.72
N LEU A 109 19.54 6.60 -4.79
CA LEU A 109 18.83 7.35 -3.77
C LEU A 109 19.19 6.85 -2.36
N LYS A 110 19.28 7.80 -1.42
CA LYS A 110 19.19 7.50 0.00
C LYS A 110 17.73 7.47 0.40
N TYR A 111 17.36 6.63 1.37
CA TYR A 111 16.00 6.56 1.87
C TYR A 111 15.96 6.13 3.33
N ARG A 112 14.85 6.42 3.99
CA ARG A 112 14.51 5.83 5.28
C ARG A 112 13.54 4.68 5.05
N ILE A 113 13.71 3.63 5.84
CA ILE A 113 12.81 2.47 5.85
C ILE A 113 12.37 2.18 7.27
N PHE A 114 11.10 1.82 7.44
CA PHE A 114 10.52 1.32 8.68
C PHE A 114 9.91 -0.05 8.45
N GLY A 115 10.15 -0.97 9.39
CA GLY A 115 9.55 -2.29 9.38
C GLY A 115 9.67 -2.98 10.73
N ALA A 116 8.71 -3.85 11.05
CA ALA A 116 8.70 -4.56 12.33
C ALA A 116 9.89 -5.52 12.47
N ARG A 117 10.44 -5.62 13.69
CA ARG A 117 11.51 -6.59 14.02
C ARG A 117 11.08 -8.04 13.82
N LYS A 118 9.81 -8.33 14.08
CA LYS A 118 9.24 -9.67 13.93
C LYS A 118 8.19 -9.64 12.85
N LEU A 119 8.43 -10.36 11.80
CA LEU A 119 7.50 -10.58 10.69
C LEU A 119 6.94 -11.98 10.80
N ARG A 120 5.68 -12.18 10.41
CA ARG A 120 5.08 -13.52 10.41
C ARG A 120 5.79 -14.42 9.39
N LYS A 121 6.23 -15.59 9.84
CA LYS A 121 6.48 -16.72 8.94
C LYS A 121 5.15 -17.30 8.54
N GLY A 122 4.81 -17.28 7.26
CA GLY A 122 3.62 -18.02 6.85
C GLY A 122 3.20 -17.78 5.41
N LYS A 123 2.29 -18.62 4.96
CA LYS A 123 1.67 -18.62 3.63
C LYS A 123 0.64 -17.49 3.43
N GLY A 124 0.73 -16.39 4.18
CA GLY A 124 -0.17 -15.24 4.06
C GLY A 124 0.24 -14.27 2.94
N PRO A 125 -0.66 -13.41 2.50
CA PRO A 125 -0.29 -12.28 1.66
C PRO A 125 0.69 -11.42 2.47
N GLY A 126 1.84 -11.11 1.98
CA GLY A 126 2.85 -10.30 2.67
C GLY A 126 2.30 -9.03 3.35
N TYR A 127 3.16 -8.14 3.74
CA TYR A 127 2.79 -6.88 4.38
C TYR A 127 2.60 -5.77 3.35
N PRO A 128 1.69 -4.81 3.56
CA PRO A 128 1.62 -3.61 2.73
C PRO A 128 2.95 -2.85 2.72
N LEU A 129 3.21 -2.14 1.64
CA LEU A 129 4.30 -1.17 1.53
C LEU A 129 3.72 0.21 1.26
N VAL A 130 4.08 1.19 2.07
CA VAL A 130 3.76 2.61 1.85
C VAL A 130 5.01 3.33 1.35
N VAL A 131 4.90 4.03 0.23
CA VAL A 131 5.94 4.89 -0.35
C VAL A 131 5.51 6.33 -0.15
N TYR A 132 6.28 7.08 0.65
CA TYR A 132 6.02 8.49 0.91
C TYR A 132 7.06 9.38 0.23
N LEU A 133 6.60 10.32 -0.58
CA LEU A 133 7.43 11.30 -1.29
C LEU A 133 7.32 12.66 -0.60
N HIS A 134 8.46 13.16 -0.09
CA HIS A 134 8.49 14.45 0.59
C HIS A 134 8.32 15.64 -0.36
N GLY A 135 7.89 16.78 0.19
CA GLY A 135 7.82 18.06 -0.50
C GLY A 135 9.18 18.74 -0.64
N ARG A 136 9.23 19.89 -1.33
CA ARG A 136 10.44 20.70 -1.42
C ARG A 136 10.86 21.17 -0.02
N GLY A 137 12.14 21.17 0.26
CA GLY A 137 12.72 21.47 1.58
C GLY A 137 12.72 20.28 2.54
N GLY A 138 12.05 19.16 2.20
CA GLY A 138 12.08 17.98 3.03
C GLY A 138 13.45 17.31 3.04
N ASP A 139 13.93 16.97 4.22
CA ASP A 139 15.11 16.13 4.43
C ASP A 139 14.71 14.95 5.31
N VAL A 140 14.63 13.76 4.69
CA VAL A 140 14.25 12.53 5.39
C VAL A 140 15.45 11.86 6.06
N MET A 141 16.66 12.38 5.83
CA MET A 141 17.91 11.83 6.35
C MET A 141 18.30 12.43 7.70
N THR A 142 17.50 13.35 8.27
CA THR A 142 17.67 13.87 9.62
C THR A 142 17.47 12.78 10.67
N PRO A 143 17.85 13.00 11.97
CA PRO A 143 17.58 12.06 13.04
C PRO A 143 16.09 11.85 13.31
N GLU A 144 15.27 12.86 13.03
CA GLU A 144 13.81 12.81 13.25
C GLU A 144 13.15 11.82 12.28
N GLU A 145 11.98 11.34 12.65
CA GLU A 145 11.16 10.51 11.78
C GLU A 145 10.72 11.29 10.54
N PRO A 146 10.71 10.68 9.34
CA PRO A 146 10.28 11.37 8.13
C PRO A 146 8.86 11.90 8.27
N TRP A 147 8.73 13.23 8.22
CA TRP A 147 7.47 13.91 8.34
C TRP A 147 6.45 13.42 7.29
N GLY A 148 5.21 13.21 7.66
CA GLY A 148 4.18 12.62 6.82
C GLY A 148 4.25 11.08 6.79
N ALA A 149 5.40 10.49 6.52
CA ALA A 149 5.57 9.03 6.55
C ALA A 149 5.37 8.45 7.95
N ARG A 150 5.79 9.16 9.00
CA ARG A 150 5.63 8.75 10.41
C ARG A 150 4.18 8.48 10.81
N ALA A 151 3.20 9.07 10.12
CA ALA A 151 1.79 8.82 10.43
C ALA A 151 1.39 7.36 10.24
N PHE A 152 2.06 6.64 9.33
CA PHE A 152 1.83 5.22 9.09
C PHE A 152 2.51 4.32 10.12
N THR A 153 3.47 4.84 10.89
CA THR A 153 4.28 4.08 11.86
C THR A 153 3.94 4.40 13.31
N ARG A 154 3.03 5.36 13.59
CA ARG A 154 2.53 5.62 14.94
C ARG A 154 1.91 4.38 15.55
N ASP A 155 2.18 4.12 16.80
CA ASP A 155 1.81 2.90 17.53
C ASP A 155 0.35 2.48 17.34
N ASP A 156 -0.58 3.42 17.44
CA ASP A 156 -2.02 3.18 17.33
C ASP A 156 -2.43 2.74 15.93
N ASN A 157 -1.84 3.33 14.88
CA ASN A 157 -2.06 2.98 13.50
C ASN A 157 -1.29 1.69 13.13
N TYR A 158 -0.01 1.60 13.50
CA TYR A 158 0.86 0.50 13.14
C TYR A 158 0.41 -0.84 13.72
N ARG A 159 -0.09 -0.87 14.96
CA ARG A 159 -0.66 -2.09 15.56
C ARG A 159 -1.84 -2.63 14.78
N ARG A 160 -2.64 -1.75 14.19
CA ARG A 160 -3.82 -2.13 13.39
C ARG A 160 -3.48 -2.44 11.94
N ARG A 161 -2.43 -1.80 11.40
CA ARG A 161 -2.09 -1.81 9.97
C ARG A 161 -0.58 -1.95 9.80
N THR A 162 -0.03 -3.05 10.33
CA THR A 162 1.41 -3.34 10.19
C THR A 162 1.81 -3.33 8.73
N CYS A 163 2.81 -2.52 8.38
CA CYS A 163 3.28 -2.32 7.01
C CYS A 163 4.76 -1.99 6.99
N PHE A 164 5.39 -2.08 5.83
CA PHE A 164 6.65 -1.41 5.56
C PHE A 164 6.36 0.02 5.13
N VAL A 165 7.23 0.94 5.49
CA VAL A 165 7.17 2.32 5.01
C VAL A 165 8.53 2.74 4.51
N ILE A 166 8.59 3.32 3.31
CA ILE A 166 9.81 3.95 2.80
C ILE A 166 9.58 5.42 2.53
N SER A 167 10.62 6.21 2.78
CA SER A 167 10.67 7.63 2.46
C SER A 167 12.01 7.94 1.76
N PRO A 168 12.01 7.90 0.41
CA PRO A 168 13.19 8.28 -0.37
C PRO A 168 13.53 9.75 -0.21
N GLN A 169 14.84 10.10 -0.31
CA GLN A 169 15.34 11.46 -0.36
C GLN A 169 15.50 11.92 -1.81
N ASN A 170 14.86 13.03 -2.15
CA ASN A 170 15.15 13.73 -3.39
C ASN A 170 16.30 14.71 -3.16
N PRO A 171 17.50 14.46 -3.71
CA PRO A 171 18.71 15.18 -3.30
C PRO A 171 18.78 16.62 -3.80
N ASP A 172 18.19 16.92 -4.96
CA ASP A 172 18.24 18.24 -5.59
C ASP A 172 16.91 19.00 -5.54
N GLN A 173 15.87 18.35 -5.05
CA GLN A 173 14.53 18.93 -4.83
C GLN A 173 13.90 19.57 -6.09
N GLN A 174 14.27 19.07 -7.27
CA GLN A 174 13.76 19.55 -8.56
C GLN A 174 12.60 18.70 -9.12
N GLY A 175 11.94 17.91 -8.27
CA GLY A 175 10.84 17.05 -8.63
C GLY A 175 11.21 15.57 -8.62
N TRP A 176 10.20 14.74 -8.52
CA TRP A 176 10.30 13.28 -8.55
C TRP A 176 10.16 12.80 -10.00
N VAL A 177 11.18 13.10 -10.83
CA VAL A 177 11.21 12.80 -12.28
C VAL A 177 12.54 12.19 -12.69
N GLY A 178 12.58 11.55 -13.87
CA GLY A 178 13.79 10.92 -14.42
C GLY A 178 14.39 9.91 -13.46
N THR A 179 15.72 9.94 -13.30
CA THR A 179 16.47 8.97 -12.49
C THR A 179 16.00 8.86 -11.03
N LYS A 180 15.37 9.92 -10.48
CA LYS A 180 14.81 9.86 -9.11
C LYS A 180 13.53 9.06 -9.07
N ALA A 181 12.65 9.27 -10.03
CA ALA A 181 11.44 8.45 -10.17
C ALA A 181 11.80 7.00 -10.47
N ASP A 182 12.76 6.75 -11.36
CA ASP A 182 13.30 5.42 -11.66
C ASP A 182 13.88 4.77 -10.40
N GLY A 183 14.66 5.50 -9.62
CA GLY A 183 15.26 5.03 -8.37
C GLY A 183 14.20 4.59 -7.35
N VAL A 184 13.12 5.35 -7.19
CA VAL A 184 12.00 4.96 -6.29
C VAL A 184 11.38 3.64 -6.76
N VAL A 185 11.11 3.50 -8.05
CA VAL A 185 10.53 2.30 -8.64
C VAL A 185 11.44 1.08 -8.42
N GLU A 186 12.73 1.23 -8.66
CA GLU A 186 13.69 0.13 -8.50
C GLU A 186 13.88 -0.25 -7.02
N ILE A 187 13.86 0.72 -6.08
CA ILE A 187 13.82 0.42 -4.63
C ILE A 187 12.60 -0.44 -4.30
N VAL A 188 11.41 -0.07 -4.77
CA VAL A 188 10.19 -0.87 -4.54
C VAL A 188 10.33 -2.27 -5.11
N LYS A 189 10.84 -2.42 -6.35
CA LYS A 189 11.08 -3.72 -6.97
C LYS A 189 12.10 -4.58 -6.21
N GLU A 190 13.10 -3.96 -5.62
CA GLU A 190 14.08 -4.65 -4.78
C GLU A 190 13.45 -5.12 -3.47
N LEU A 191 12.69 -4.26 -2.80
CA LEU A 191 11.98 -4.61 -1.56
C LEU A 191 10.99 -5.76 -1.76
N LEU A 192 10.30 -5.80 -2.90
CA LEU A 192 9.42 -6.92 -3.27
C LEU A 192 10.15 -8.26 -3.38
N LYS A 193 11.45 -8.25 -3.69
CA LYS A 193 12.29 -9.46 -3.78
C LYS A 193 12.90 -9.87 -2.44
N LYS A 194 13.13 -8.90 -1.56
CA LYS A 194 13.93 -9.06 -0.33
C LYS A 194 13.09 -9.11 0.95
N LEU A 195 11.91 -8.54 0.93
CA LEU A 195 11.00 -8.47 2.07
C LEU A 195 9.66 -9.15 1.73
N PRO A 196 8.94 -9.64 2.73
CA PRO A 196 7.62 -10.23 2.55
C PRO A 196 6.56 -9.13 2.29
N VAL A 197 6.76 -8.33 1.26
CA VAL A 197 5.81 -7.30 0.82
C VAL A 197 4.72 -7.96 -0.01
N ASP A 198 3.47 -7.59 0.24
CA ASP A 198 2.33 -7.97 -0.59
C ASP A 198 2.34 -7.12 -1.87
N PRO A 199 2.59 -7.71 -3.05
CA PRO A 199 2.65 -6.96 -4.30
C PRO A 199 1.31 -6.31 -4.67
N ASP A 200 0.20 -6.79 -4.12
CA ASP A 200 -1.13 -6.23 -4.36
C ASP A 200 -1.49 -5.09 -3.39
N ARG A 201 -0.62 -4.77 -2.42
CA ARG A 201 -0.84 -3.73 -1.42
C ARG A 201 0.34 -2.76 -1.31
N ILE A 202 0.71 -2.15 -2.43
CA ILE A 202 1.74 -1.11 -2.49
C ILE A 202 1.05 0.24 -2.67
N TYR A 203 1.22 1.13 -1.71
CA TYR A 203 0.55 2.43 -1.66
C TYR A 203 1.54 3.56 -1.91
N LEU A 204 1.11 4.56 -2.67
CA LEU A 204 1.93 5.71 -3.02
C LEU A 204 1.28 6.98 -2.49
N THR A 205 2.05 7.80 -1.79
CA THR A 205 1.59 9.10 -1.33
C THR A 205 2.71 10.13 -1.32
N GLY A 206 2.35 11.39 -1.35
CA GLY A 206 3.33 12.47 -1.26
C GLY A 206 2.68 13.84 -1.18
N TYR A 207 3.44 14.78 -0.66
CA TYR A 207 2.98 16.15 -0.40
C TYR A 207 3.72 17.16 -1.27
N SER A 208 3.01 18.15 -1.82
CA SER A 208 3.58 19.26 -2.61
C SER A 208 4.38 18.73 -3.80
N MET A 209 5.69 18.93 -3.86
CA MET A 209 6.58 18.29 -4.81
C MET A 209 6.37 16.76 -4.86
N GLY A 210 6.15 16.11 -3.70
CA GLY A 210 5.81 14.70 -3.61
C GLY A 210 4.40 14.37 -4.13
N GLY A 211 3.45 15.31 -4.04
CA GLY A 211 2.13 15.20 -4.64
C GLY A 211 2.20 15.14 -6.18
N TYR A 212 3.05 15.97 -6.79
CA TYR A 212 3.39 15.85 -8.22
C TYR A 212 4.09 14.51 -8.52
N GLY A 213 5.04 14.13 -7.66
CA GLY A 213 5.74 12.84 -7.77
C GLY A 213 4.80 11.65 -7.72
N THR A 214 3.72 11.74 -6.93
CA THR A 214 2.68 10.71 -6.89
C THR A 214 2.01 10.53 -8.25
N PHE A 215 1.58 11.59 -8.91
CA PHE A 215 1.02 11.50 -10.24
C PHE A 215 2.05 11.05 -11.29
N GLN A 216 3.31 11.47 -11.16
CA GLN A 216 4.39 11.05 -12.04
C GLN A 216 4.62 9.54 -11.97
N LEU A 217 4.73 8.98 -10.77
CA LEU A 217 4.97 7.55 -10.57
C LEU A 217 3.75 6.70 -10.94
N LEU A 218 2.53 7.22 -10.76
CA LEU A 218 1.31 6.58 -11.28
C LEU A 218 1.37 6.42 -12.80
N SER A 219 1.83 7.43 -13.53
CA SER A 219 1.97 7.39 -14.99
C SER A 219 3.09 6.45 -15.43
N GLN A 220 4.18 6.40 -14.68
CA GLN A 220 5.37 5.61 -15.02
C GLN A 220 5.16 4.11 -14.77
N GLU A 221 4.55 3.74 -13.66
CA GLU A 221 4.34 2.34 -13.26
C GLU A 221 2.88 2.10 -12.83
N PRO A 222 1.91 2.22 -13.75
CA PRO A 222 0.48 2.21 -13.42
C PRO A 222 -0.03 0.89 -12.84
N ARG A 223 0.77 -0.18 -12.94
CA ARG A 223 0.43 -1.51 -12.42
C ARG A 223 1.08 -1.83 -11.07
N MET A 224 1.88 -0.92 -10.55
CA MET A 224 2.58 -1.14 -9.27
C MET A 224 1.70 -0.80 -8.08
N TRP A 225 0.85 0.21 -8.20
CA TRP A 225 0.18 0.85 -7.08
C TRP A 225 -1.23 0.32 -6.85
N ALA A 226 -1.51 -0.06 -5.62
CA ALA A 226 -2.85 -0.48 -5.19
C ALA A 226 -3.75 0.72 -4.88
N ALA A 227 -3.17 1.81 -4.42
CA ALA A 227 -3.84 3.10 -4.23
C ALA A 227 -2.84 4.24 -4.22
N ALA A 228 -3.32 5.46 -4.44
CA ALA A 228 -2.49 6.65 -4.35
C ALA A 228 -3.18 7.82 -3.65
N VAL A 229 -2.38 8.62 -2.93
CA VAL A 229 -2.83 9.80 -2.17
C VAL A 229 -1.93 11.00 -2.49
N PRO A 230 -2.16 11.71 -3.60
CA PRO A 230 -1.48 12.95 -3.89
C PRO A 230 -2.06 14.09 -3.04
N VAL A 231 -1.18 14.82 -2.32
CA VAL A 231 -1.55 15.94 -1.43
C VAL A 231 -0.93 17.24 -1.91
N ALA A 232 -1.74 18.26 -2.14
CA ALA A 232 -1.34 19.60 -2.59
C ALA A 232 -0.38 19.56 -3.80
N GLY A 233 -0.73 18.78 -4.82
CA GLY A 233 0.07 18.56 -6.02
C GLY A 233 -0.74 18.66 -7.30
N GLY A 234 -0.13 18.24 -8.39
CA GLY A 234 -0.73 18.18 -9.72
C GLY A 234 0.02 17.20 -10.62
N GLY A 235 -0.35 17.11 -11.88
CA GLY A 235 0.24 16.18 -12.82
C GLY A 235 -0.15 16.49 -14.27
N ASN A 236 0.02 15.49 -15.14
CA ASN A 236 -0.42 15.56 -16.52
C ASN A 236 -1.83 14.94 -16.68
N PRO A 237 -2.89 15.75 -16.91
CA PRO A 237 -4.25 15.23 -17.10
C PRO A 237 -4.36 14.26 -18.28
N GLY A 238 -3.50 14.42 -19.31
CA GLY A 238 -3.48 13.53 -20.48
C GLY A 238 -3.05 12.10 -20.19
N ALA A 239 -2.33 11.87 -19.08
CA ALA A 239 -1.81 10.56 -18.70
C ALA A 239 -2.76 9.74 -17.81
N VAL A 240 -3.88 10.29 -17.35
CA VAL A 240 -4.75 9.62 -16.34
C VAL A 240 -5.33 8.31 -16.82
N ARG A 241 -5.46 8.12 -18.13
CA ARG A 241 -6.00 6.87 -18.73
C ARG A 241 -5.12 5.66 -18.44
N ASP A 242 -3.81 5.86 -18.27
CA ASP A 242 -2.85 4.78 -18.07
C ASP A 242 -3.02 4.15 -16.68
N TYR A 243 -3.38 4.95 -15.68
CA TYR A 243 -3.55 4.52 -14.28
C TYR A 243 -4.98 4.67 -13.74
N ARG A 244 -5.98 4.81 -14.61
CA ARG A 244 -7.40 5.01 -14.24
C ARG A 244 -8.00 3.92 -13.34
N LYS A 245 -7.35 2.75 -13.28
CA LYS A 245 -7.80 1.62 -12.43
C LYS A 245 -7.28 1.72 -11.00
N VAL A 246 -6.32 2.58 -10.73
CA VAL A 246 -5.79 2.80 -9.40
C VAL A 246 -6.77 3.69 -8.63
N PRO A 247 -7.27 3.28 -7.47
CA PRO A 247 -8.04 4.15 -6.58
C PRO A 247 -7.19 5.33 -6.11
N ILE A 248 -7.71 6.55 -6.23
CA ILE A 248 -6.97 7.77 -5.89
C ILE A 248 -7.81 8.65 -4.96
N TRP A 249 -7.20 9.14 -3.88
CA TRP A 249 -7.80 10.16 -3.03
C TRP A 249 -6.92 11.40 -3.03
N VAL A 250 -7.38 12.45 -3.70
CA VAL A 250 -6.67 13.73 -3.85
C VAL A 250 -7.07 14.67 -2.73
N PHE A 251 -6.09 15.37 -2.14
CA PHE A 251 -6.31 16.38 -1.11
C PHE A 251 -5.65 17.71 -1.48
N HIS A 252 -6.33 18.84 -1.20
CA HIS A 252 -5.78 20.16 -1.43
C HIS A 252 -6.39 21.23 -0.52
N GLY A 253 -5.66 22.29 -0.25
CA GLY A 253 -6.21 23.49 0.40
C GLY A 253 -6.81 24.44 -0.63
N ALA A 254 -8.04 24.93 -0.40
CA ALA A 254 -8.75 25.81 -1.33
C ALA A 254 -8.04 27.15 -1.57
N GLU A 255 -7.29 27.64 -0.56
CA GLU A 255 -6.56 28.91 -0.62
C GLU A 255 -5.03 28.72 -0.73
N ASP A 256 -4.59 27.60 -1.32
CA ASP A 256 -3.18 27.30 -1.53
C ASP A 256 -2.56 28.31 -2.53
N LYS A 257 -1.63 29.11 -2.01
CA LYS A 257 -0.88 30.11 -2.80
C LYS A 257 0.49 29.64 -3.27
N VAL A 258 0.91 28.43 -2.88
CA VAL A 258 2.17 27.81 -3.29
C VAL A 258 1.97 26.90 -4.51
N VAL A 259 0.99 25.99 -4.37
CA VAL A 259 0.50 25.16 -5.47
C VAL A 259 -0.98 25.50 -5.67
N PRO A 260 -1.32 26.21 -6.75
CA PRO A 260 -2.71 26.57 -6.99
C PRO A 260 -3.63 25.35 -6.99
N VAL A 261 -4.75 25.43 -6.27
CA VAL A 261 -5.74 24.34 -6.12
C VAL A 261 -6.21 23.76 -7.47
N GLY A 262 -6.26 24.62 -8.50
CA GLY A 262 -6.57 24.21 -9.88
C GLY A 262 -5.71 23.08 -10.43
N GLN A 263 -4.48 22.89 -9.91
CA GLN A 263 -3.62 21.78 -10.30
C GLN A 263 -4.22 20.42 -9.91
N SER A 264 -4.73 20.30 -8.69
CA SER A 264 -5.43 19.08 -8.26
C SER A 264 -6.82 18.96 -8.90
N GLN A 265 -7.54 20.07 -9.03
CA GLN A 265 -8.88 20.08 -9.65
C GLN A 265 -8.82 19.56 -11.08
N ALA A 266 -7.84 20.00 -11.90
CA ALA A 266 -7.64 19.52 -13.25
C ALA A 266 -7.36 18.02 -13.32
N MET A 267 -6.57 17.49 -12.38
CA MET A 267 -6.32 16.04 -12.30
C MET A 267 -7.59 15.27 -11.92
N VAL A 268 -8.35 15.76 -10.94
CA VAL A 268 -9.61 15.14 -10.49
C VAL A 268 -10.65 15.12 -11.61
N GLU A 269 -10.78 16.20 -12.37
CA GLU A 269 -11.68 16.28 -13.52
C GLU A 269 -11.30 15.24 -14.59
N ALA A 270 -10.04 15.20 -15.00
CA ALA A 270 -9.55 14.23 -15.96
C ALA A 270 -9.72 12.77 -15.49
N LEU A 271 -9.51 12.49 -14.19
CA LEU A 271 -9.75 11.18 -13.62
C LEU A 271 -11.24 10.79 -13.66
N LYS A 272 -12.15 11.72 -13.36
CA LYS A 272 -13.60 11.50 -13.48
C LYS A 272 -14.01 11.22 -14.92
N GLU A 273 -13.50 12.00 -15.89
CA GLU A 273 -13.73 11.77 -17.32
C GLU A 273 -13.22 10.40 -17.78
N ALA A 274 -12.06 9.96 -17.24
CA ALA A 274 -11.51 8.64 -17.50
C ALA A 274 -12.27 7.51 -16.77
N ARG A 275 -13.30 7.82 -15.98
CA ARG A 275 -14.09 6.89 -15.15
C ARG A 275 -13.21 6.15 -14.12
N SER A 276 -12.26 6.87 -13.56
CA SER A 276 -11.43 6.38 -12.45
C SER A 276 -12.20 6.41 -11.13
N GLU A 277 -11.85 5.53 -10.20
CA GLU A 277 -12.29 5.63 -8.81
C GLU A 277 -11.48 6.74 -8.12
N VAL A 278 -11.97 7.98 -8.16
CA VAL A 278 -11.33 9.14 -7.56
C VAL A 278 -12.17 9.76 -6.47
N LYS A 279 -11.54 9.98 -5.30
CA LYS A 279 -12.05 10.82 -4.21
C LYS A 279 -11.30 12.14 -4.22
N TYR A 280 -11.99 13.22 -3.83
CA TYR A 280 -11.37 14.54 -3.68
C TYR A 280 -11.85 15.21 -2.41
N THR A 281 -10.90 15.72 -1.64
CA THR A 281 -11.16 16.55 -0.46
C THR A 281 -10.43 17.87 -0.62
N GLU A 282 -11.21 18.95 -0.72
CA GLU A 282 -10.72 20.31 -0.73
C GLU A 282 -11.01 20.96 0.63
N PHE A 283 -9.97 21.41 1.30
CA PHE A 283 -10.11 22.03 2.61
C PHE A 283 -10.39 23.52 2.47
N ALA A 284 -11.65 23.92 2.69
CA ALA A 284 -12.07 25.31 2.67
C ALA A 284 -11.23 26.16 3.66
N GLY A 285 -10.79 27.35 3.22
CA GLY A 285 -9.99 28.28 4.01
C GLY A 285 -8.57 27.80 4.34
N ALA A 286 -8.14 26.66 3.80
CA ALA A 286 -6.80 26.14 4.06
C ALA A 286 -5.83 26.50 2.92
N GLY A 287 -4.61 26.91 3.29
CA GLY A 287 -3.50 27.15 2.39
C GLY A 287 -2.73 25.87 2.06
N HIS A 288 -1.42 26.02 1.77
CA HIS A 288 -0.56 24.90 1.40
C HIS A 288 -0.36 23.85 2.50
N GLY A 289 -0.35 24.25 3.77
CA GLY A 289 -0.04 23.40 4.92
C GLY A 289 -1.17 22.44 5.34
N VAL A 290 -1.69 21.63 4.42
CA VAL A 290 -2.81 20.70 4.70
C VAL A 290 -2.36 19.28 5.06
N ALA A 291 -1.08 18.97 4.93
CA ALA A 291 -0.61 17.59 5.02
C ALA A 291 -0.81 16.94 6.39
N ASP A 292 -0.66 17.67 7.51
CA ASP A 292 -0.96 17.12 8.84
C ASP A 292 -2.44 16.74 8.97
N ARG A 293 -3.35 17.56 8.42
CA ARG A 293 -4.78 17.22 8.39
C ARG A 293 -5.07 15.95 7.61
N VAL A 294 -4.28 15.68 6.56
CA VAL A 294 -4.45 14.50 5.70
C VAL A 294 -3.88 13.27 6.37
N TYR A 295 -2.61 13.35 6.82
CA TYR A 295 -1.91 12.17 7.34
C TYR A 295 -2.31 11.80 8.77
N ASP A 296 -2.91 12.72 9.53
CA ASP A 296 -3.46 12.44 10.86
C ASP A 296 -4.94 11.95 10.80
N ASP A 297 -5.58 11.94 9.63
CA ASP A 297 -6.96 11.50 9.47
C ASP A 297 -7.07 9.97 9.42
N GLU A 298 -7.70 9.38 10.43
CA GLU A 298 -7.96 7.94 10.51
C GLU A 298 -8.71 7.41 9.27
N LYS A 299 -9.59 8.22 8.67
CA LYS A 299 -10.33 7.85 7.46
C LYS A 299 -9.40 7.63 6.26
N LEU A 300 -8.29 8.37 6.17
CA LEU A 300 -7.28 8.13 5.16
C LEU A 300 -6.65 6.74 5.36
N HIS A 301 -6.25 6.43 6.60
CA HIS A 301 -5.62 5.16 6.92
C HIS A 301 -6.59 3.99 6.70
N GLU A 302 -7.85 4.12 7.10
CA GLU A 302 -8.87 3.11 6.82
C GLU A 302 -9.00 2.88 5.32
N TRP A 303 -9.20 3.95 4.57
CA TRP A 303 -9.42 3.87 3.13
C TRP A 303 -8.24 3.27 2.37
N ILE A 304 -7.01 3.74 2.63
CA ILE A 304 -5.85 3.31 1.83
C ILE A 304 -5.51 1.83 2.07
N PHE A 305 -5.62 1.35 3.32
CA PHE A 305 -5.31 -0.04 3.65
C PHE A 305 -6.43 -1.03 3.26
N GLU A 306 -7.61 -0.55 2.90
CA GLU A 306 -8.68 -1.34 2.29
C GLU A 306 -8.45 -1.62 0.80
N GLN A 307 -7.55 -0.87 0.15
CA GLN A 307 -7.31 -1.03 -1.27
C GLN A 307 -6.37 -2.20 -1.56
N GLY A 308 -6.59 -2.84 -2.72
CA GLY A 308 -5.76 -3.91 -3.25
C GLY A 308 -5.95 -4.06 -4.75
N ARG A 309 -4.93 -4.53 -5.43
CA ARG A 309 -5.00 -4.77 -6.90
C ARG A 309 -5.69 -6.08 -7.22
#